data_a70258191a8dde61c2af9c7ff31a5868
#
_entry.id   a70258191a8dde61c2af9c7ff31a5868
#
_cell.length_a   1.000
_cell.length_b   1.000
_cell.length_c   1.000
_cell.angle_alpha   90.00
_cell.angle_beta   90.00
_cell.angle_gamma   90.00
#
_symmetry.space_group_name_H-M   'P 1'
#
loop_
_entity.id
_entity.type
_entity.pdbx_description
1 polymer ?
#
loop_
_entity_poly.entity_id
_entity_poly.type
_entity_poly.pdbx_seq_one_letter_code
_entity_poly.pdbx_strand_id
1 'polypeptide(L)'
;MQAKQTKLCNLLKLGAGLGLLCMSQLAKADEGKTEAEIRWQALSPIANLYLSHANAEDFIAKGDEEKNRYDNYAGALAYYLMATERDSSNIWAPYQAAGTLAMLELKDQAIEMLQLADSRGLWQQIMLKEDDELAGIKDSDEYRAVLDKVKRRYPQHAKDAGTAYIYRPQGAAPEGGWPVLVWLSGYGTEGSDSAHMAKLLTSERAIFIGINGTEKLNEHSFRWARTETESSHQAVQQALAKAAKNSPVNKQKVALMGFSQGALHSAHLLAKHPNDYVGALLLSAGGMQTEIKASAPAGKRLVISYGEQEHSSNLALDKQLEQFFSPGNQLQVKPHQGGHFFDDAWQQKYPDYVNFVLELN
;
A
#
# COMPACT_ATOMS: atom_id res chain seq x y z
N MET A 1 11.60 -8.99 35.27
CA MET A 1 11.25 -9.66 34.01
C MET A 1 10.80 -11.11 34.17
N GLN A 2 11.44 -11.94 35.02
CA GLN A 2 11.04 -13.35 35.23
C GLN A 2 9.61 -13.57 35.77
N ALA A 3 9.10 -12.71 36.65
CA ALA A 3 7.76 -12.87 37.23
C ALA A 3 6.58 -12.65 36.26
N LYS A 4 6.76 -11.90 35.16
CA LYS A 4 5.75 -11.70 34.11
C LYS A 4 5.67 -12.89 33.14
N GLN A 5 6.81 -13.52 32.85
CA GLN A 5 6.83 -14.70 31.96
C GLN A 5 6.17 -15.92 32.64
N THR A 6 6.34 -16.09 33.94
CA THR A 6 5.71 -17.21 34.67
C THR A 6 4.19 -17.10 34.74
N LYS A 7 3.62 -15.86 34.82
CA LYS A 7 2.18 -15.65 34.78
C LYS A 7 1.58 -15.91 33.38
N LEU A 8 2.29 -15.54 32.32
CA LEU A 8 1.84 -15.77 30.93
C LEU A 8 1.86 -17.26 30.57
N CYS A 9 2.91 -17.99 30.99
CA CYS A 9 2.99 -19.44 30.81
C CYS A 9 1.89 -20.21 31.57
N ASN A 10 1.50 -19.73 32.77
CA ASN A 10 0.43 -20.37 33.54
C ASN A 10 -0.97 -20.08 32.94
N LEU A 11 -1.18 -18.90 32.35
CA LEU A 11 -2.42 -18.58 31.62
C LEU A 11 -2.56 -19.41 30.34
N LEU A 12 -1.46 -19.60 29.60
CA LEU A 12 -1.46 -20.48 28.40
C LEU A 12 -1.67 -21.95 28.77
N LYS A 13 -1.16 -22.42 29.91
CA LYS A 13 -1.41 -23.78 30.38
C LYS A 13 -2.85 -23.99 30.86
N LEU A 14 -3.49 -22.97 31.46
CA LEU A 14 -4.92 -23.01 31.79
C LEU A 14 -5.79 -22.97 30.52
N GLY A 15 -5.46 -22.15 29.52
CA GLY A 15 -6.15 -22.10 28.25
C GLY A 15 -6.06 -23.41 27.47
N ALA A 16 -4.89 -24.03 27.42
CA ALA A 16 -4.69 -25.32 26.78
C ALA A 16 -5.40 -26.46 27.54
N GLY A 17 -5.45 -26.42 28.88
CA GLY A 17 -6.16 -27.40 29.69
C GLY A 17 -7.70 -27.32 29.54
N LEU A 18 -8.25 -26.10 29.50
CA LEU A 18 -9.68 -25.89 29.26
C LEU A 18 -10.08 -26.24 27.82
N GLY A 19 -9.24 -25.93 26.84
CA GLY A 19 -9.45 -26.30 25.44
C GLY A 19 -9.48 -27.81 25.24
N LEU A 20 -8.58 -28.56 25.88
CA LEU A 20 -8.57 -30.05 25.83
C LEU A 20 -9.77 -30.69 26.55
N LEU A 21 -10.23 -30.12 27.69
CA LEU A 21 -11.44 -30.59 28.36
C LEU A 21 -12.71 -30.32 27.54
N CYS A 22 -12.83 -29.17 26.90
CA CYS A 22 -13.94 -28.86 25.99
C CYS A 22 -13.92 -29.78 24.76
N MET A 23 -12.75 -30.05 24.18
CA MET A 23 -12.65 -30.93 23.02
C MET A 23 -13.06 -32.39 23.34
N SER A 24 -12.77 -32.89 24.53
CA SER A 24 -13.17 -34.24 24.93
C SER A 24 -14.69 -34.41 25.18
N GLN A 25 -15.37 -33.31 25.50
CA GLN A 25 -16.83 -33.31 25.65
C GLN A 25 -17.57 -33.04 24.34
N LEU A 26 -16.98 -32.21 23.44
CA LEU A 26 -17.54 -31.90 22.13
C LEU A 26 -17.43 -33.09 21.15
N ALA A 27 -16.41 -33.91 21.26
CA ALA A 27 -16.22 -35.10 20.41
C ALA A 27 -17.33 -36.17 20.53
N LYS A 28 -18.24 -36.01 21.48
CA LYS A 28 -19.38 -36.92 21.65
C LYS A 28 -20.72 -36.38 21.11
N ALA A 29 -20.76 -35.16 20.57
CA ALA A 29 -22.05 -34.49 20.31
C ALA A 29 -22.36 -34.18 18.84
N ASP A 30 -21.45 -34.38 17.88
CA ASP A 30 -21.67 -33.86 16.51
C ASP A 30 -21.10 -34.75 15.41
N GLU A 31 -21.83 -35.83 15.07
CA GLU A 31 -21.61 -36.56 13.83
C GLU A 31 -22.06 -35.70 12.65
N GLY A 32 -21.16 -34.90 12.08
CA GLY A 32 -21.44 -34.13 10.87
C GLY A 32 -20.79 -32.79 10.73
N LYS A 33 -20.08 -32.28 11.76
CA LYS A 33 -19.32 -31.02 11.66
C LYS A 33 -17.89 -31.28 11.27
N THR A 34 -17.35 -30.39 10.42
CA THR A 34 -15.92 -30.39 10.06
C THR A 34 -15.05 -30.02 11.28
N GLU A 35 -13.80 -30.47 11.30
CA GLU A 35 -12.84 -30.13 12.36
C GLU A 35 -12.69 -28.62 12.52
N ALA A 36 -12.84 -27.87 11.45
CA ALA A 36 -12.87 -26.42 11.46
C ALA A 36 -14.04 -25.87 12.28
N GLU A 37 -15.28 -26.33 12.03
CA GLU A 37 -16.48 -25.91 12.77
C GLU A 37 -16.39 -26.21 14.26
N ILE A 38 -15.80 -27.35 14.64
CA ILE A 38 -15.56 -27.70 16.03
C ILE A 38 -14.57 -26.76 16.70
N ARG A 39 -13.47 -26.44 16.01
CA ARG A 39 -12.47 -25.46 16.50
C ARG A 39 -13.08 -24.08 16.69
N TRP A 40 -13.89 -23.62 15.74
CA TRP A 40 -14.58 -22.34 15.81
C TRP A 40 -15.52 -22.26 17.01
N GLN A 41 -16.31 -23.27 17.26
CA GLN A 41 -17.22 -23.33 18.41
C GLN A 41 -16.48 -23.34 19.75
N ALA A 42 -15.29 -23.94 19.81
CA ALA A 42 -14.47 -23.93 21.01
C ALA A 42 -13.85 -22.55 21.34
N LEU A 43 -13.54 -21.75 20.31
CA LEU A 43 -12.94 -20.42 20.47
C LEU A 43 -13.95 -19.32 20.81
N SER A 44 -15.19 -19.45 20.33
CA SER A 44 -16.23 -18.45 20.54
C SER A 44 -16.55 -18.14 22.01
N PRO A 45 -16.65 -19.12 22.94
CA PRO A 45 -16.84 -18.85 24.36
C PRO A 45 -15.66 -18.10 25.01
N ILE A 46 -14.42 -18.42 24.59
CA ILE A 46 -13.21 -17.75 25.10
C ILE A 46 -13.18 -16.28 24.62
N ALA A 47 -13.48 -16.06 23.36
CA ALA A 47 -13.58 -14.72 22.80
C ALA A 47 -14.64 -13.87 23.52
N ASN A 48 -15.83 -14.45 23.79
CA ASN A 48 -16.89 -13.76 24.48
C ASN A 48 -16.56 -13.46 25.97
N LEU A 49 -15.82 -14.33 26.63
CA LEU A 49 -15.45 -14.16 28.01
C LEU A 49 -14.39 -13.07 28.24
N TYR A 50 -13.36 -13.02 27.39
CA TYR A 50 -12.20 -12.15 27.60
C TYR A 50 -12.20 -10.91 26.71
N LEU A 51 -12.94 -10.91 25.61
CA LEU A 51 -12.89 -9.89 24.56
C LEU A 51 -14.30 -9.46 24.13
N SER A 52 -15.24 -9.45 25.06
CA SER A 52 -16.67 -9.15 24.80
C SER A 52 -16.92 -7.81 24.11
N HIS A 53 -16.01 -6.86 24.25
CA HIS A 53 -16.11 -5.51 23.67
C HIS A 53 -15.27 -5.33 22.40
N ALA A 54 -14.38 -6.29 22.06
CA ALA A 54 -13.56 -6.21 20.86
C ALA A 54 -14.40 -6.48 19.61
N ASN A 55 -14.18 -5.72 18.56
CA ASN A 55 -14.74 -5.95 17.23
C ASN A 55 -13.80 -6.80 16.35
N ALA A 56 -14.18 -7.05 15.10
CA ALA A 56 -13.36 -7.86 14.20
C ALA A 56 -12.03 -7.20 13.87
N GLU A 57 -12.00 -5.89 13.72
CA GLU A 57 -10.79 -5.09 13.44
C GLU A 57 -9.80 -5.16 14.59
N ASP A 58 -10.28 -5.11 15.84
CA ASP A 58 -9.43 -5.25 17.03
C ASP A 58 -8.74 -6.62 17.05
N PHE A 59 -9.46 -7.68 16.69
CA PHE A 59 -8.89 -9.02 16.58
C PHE A 59 -7.89 -9.13 15.43
N ILE A 60 -8.21 -8.57 14.26
CA ILE A 60 -7.29 -8.55 13.11
C ILE A 60 -6.00 -7.83 13.51
N ALA A 61 -6.09 -6.64 14.11
CA ALA A 61 -4.91 -5.89 14.55
C ALA A 61 -4.05 -6.68 15.56
N LYS A 62 -4.68 -7.45 16.46
CA LYS A 62 -3.96 -8.34 17.36
C LYS A 62 -3.33 -9.53 16.65
N GLY A 63 -4.00 -10.12 15.69
CA GLY A 63 -3.45 -11.16 14.82
C GLY A 63 -2.24 -10.66 14.04
N ASP A 64 -2.32 -9.46 13.48
CA ASP A 64 -1.21 -8.82 12.77
C ASP A 64 -0.02 -8.54 13.70
N GLU A 65 -0.26 -8.10 14.94
CA GLU A 65 0.79 -7.91 15.95
C GLU A 65 1.48 -9.24 16.28
N GLU A 66 0.73 -10.31 16.54
CA GLU A 66 1.26 -11.64 16.83
C GLU A 66 2.09 -12.18 15.65
N LYS A 67 1.59 -12.04 14.42
CA LYS A 67 2.26 -12.51 13.22
C LYS A 67 3.52 -11.70 12.91
N ASN A 68 3.40 -10.38 12.81
CA ASN A 68 4.47 -9.55 12.23
C ASN A 68 5.53 -9.11 13.25
N ARG A 69 5.19 -9.09 14.54
CA ARG A 69 6.10 -8.64 15.59
C ARG A 69 6.71 -9.78 16.41
N TYR A 70 5.96 -10.87 16.53
CA TYR A 70 6.34 -11.98 17.41
C TYR A 70 6.54 -13.31 16.67
N ASP A 71 6.33 -13.36 15.35
CA ASP A 71 6.36 -14.58 14.54
C ASP A 71 5.46 -15.69 15.10
N ASN A 72 4.41 -15.30 15.85
CA ASN A 72 3.49 -16.22 16.50
C ASN A 72 2.29 -16.53 15.62
N TYR A 73 2.50 -17.36 14.60
CA TYR A 73 1.46 -17.74 13.64
C TYR A 73 0.26 -18.43 14.28
N ALA A 74 0.46 -19.25 15.29
CA ALA A 74 -0.64 -19.93 16.00
C ALA A 74 -1.50 -18.92 16.81
N GLY A 75 -0.88 -17.95 17.45
CA GLY A 75 -1.58 -16.86 18.13
C GLY A 75 -2.33 -15.97 17.14
N ALA A 76 -1.67 -15.61 16.04
CA ALA A 76 -2.28 -14.83 14.98
C ALA A 76 -3.52 -15.51 14.40
N LEU A 77 -3.41 -16.81 14.08
CA LEU A 77 -4.53 -17.62 13.58
C LEU A 77 -5.72 -17.57 14.54
N ALA A 78 -5.49 -17.74 15.85
CA ALA A 78 -6.58 -17.70 16.83
C ALA A 78 -7.34 -16.35 16.78
N TYR A 79 -6.62 -15.22 16.67
CA TYR A 79 -7.23 -13.91 16.54
C TYR A 79 -7.99 -13.72 15.21
N TYR A 80 -7.43 -14.16 14.08
CA TYR A 80 -8.13 -14.07 12.79
C TYR A 80 -9.38 -14.94 12.75
N LEU A 81 -9.35 -16.12 13.38
CA LEU A 81 -10.53 -16.94 13.52
C LEU A 81 -11.61 -16.27 14.39
N MET A 82 -11.22 -15.66 15.53
CA MET A 82 -12.14 -14.86 16.33
C MET A 82 -12.74 -13.69 15.56
N ALA A 83 -11.94 -12.99 14.77
CA ALA A 83 -12.41 -11.91 13.89
C ALA A 83 -13.44 -12.41 12.87
N THR A 84 -13.16 -13.56 12.26
CA THR A 84 -14.04 -14.19 11.26
C THR A 84 -15.41 -14.55 11.83
N GLU A 85 -15.46 -15.04 13.09
CA GLU A 85 -16.71 -15.34 13.80
C GLU A 85 -17.43 -14.05 14.25
N ARG A 86 -16.67 -13.03 14.65
CA ARG A 86 -17.23 -11.79 15.18
C ARG A 86 -17.98 -10.99 14.15
N ASP A 87 -17.50 -10.99 12.90
CA ASP A 87 -18.14 -10.32 11.78
C ASP A 87 -18.17 -11.23 10.54
N SER A 88 -19.35 -11.77 10.26
CA SER A 88 -19.58 -12.65 9.12
C SER A 88 -19.50 -11.93 7.77
N SER A 89 -19.48 -10.61 7.74
CA SER A 89 -19.30 -9.80 6.52
C SER A 89 -17.84 -9.42 6.25
N ASN A 90 -16.96 -9.53 7.26
CA ASN A 90 -15.56 -9.21 7.12
C ASN A 90 -14.85 -10.19 6.18
N ILE A 91 -14.30 -9.66 5.09
CA ILE A 91 -13.57 -10.43 4.07
C ILE A 91 -12.13 -10.68 4.49
N TRP A 92 -11.54 -9.74 5.23
CA TRP A 92 -10.12 -9.71 5.53
C TRP A 92 -9.72 -10.75 6.57
N ALA A 93 -10.55 -10.96 7.58
CA ALA A 93 -10.28 -11.93 8.63
C ALA A 93 -10.07 -13.37 8.12
N PRO A 94 -10.99 -13.97 7.33
CA PRO A 94 -10.77 -15.29 6.75
C PRO A 94 -9.62 -15.31 5.72
N TYR A 95 -9.34 -14.19 5.02
CA TYR A 95 -8.19 -14.08 4.14
C TYR A 95 -6.87 -14.20 4.91
N GLN A 96 -6.71 -13.46 6.01
CA GLN A 96 -5.53 -13.53 6.87
C GLN A 96 -5.39 -14.91 7.55
N ALA A 97 -6.51 -15.52 7.94
CA ALA A 97 -6.51 -16.90 8.44
C ALA A 97 -6.00 -17.88 7.36
N ALA A 98 -6.40 -17.70 6.09
CA ALA A 98 -5.95 -18.55 5.00
C ALA A 98 -4.42 -18.44 4.78
N GLY A 99 -3.86 -17.23 4.75
CA GLY A 99 -2.41 -17.02 4.65
C GLY A 99 -1.67 -17.68 5.82
N THR A 100 -2.12 -17.42 7.05
CA THR A 100 -1.50 -17.99 8.25
C THR A 100 -1.57 -19.54 8.28
N LEU A 101 -2.69 -20.12 7.86
CA LEU A 101 -2.83 -21.59 7.73
C LEU A 101 -1.91 -22.16 6.66
N ALA A 102 -1.76 -21.49 5.53
CA ALA A 102 -0.84 -21.91 4.48
C ALA A 102 0.63 -21.86 4.96
N MET A 103 1.00 -20.84 5.73
CA MET A 103 2.32 -20.72 6.38
C MET A 103 2.56 -21.86 7.39
N LEU A 104 1.49 -22.35 8.05
CA LEU A 104 1.54 -23.49 8.97
C LEU A 104 1.43 -24.83 8.25
N GLU A 105 1.47 -24.86 6.92
CA GLU A 105 1.35 -26.05 6.06
C GLU A 105 -0.01 -26.77 6.16
N LEU A 106 -1.02 -26.14 6.71
CA LEU A 106 -2.39 -26.64 6.86
C LEU A 106 -3.21 -26.28 5.60
N LYS A 107 -2.85 -26.89 4.47
CA LYS A 107 -3.30 -26.49 3.13
C LYS A 107 -4.81 -26.59 2.93
N ASP A 108 -5.44 -27.66 3.39
CA ASP A 108 -6.88 -27.87 3.21
C ASP A 108 -7.68 -26.81 3.97
N GLN A 109 -7.28 -26.50 5.21
CA GLN A 109 -7.91 -25.45 6.02
C GLN A 109 -7.62 -24.05 5.45
N ALA A 110 -6.43 -23.83 4.87
CA ALA A 110 -6.12 -22.58 4.18
C ALA A 110 -7.05 -22.34 2.98
N ILE A 111 -7.31 -23.39 2.20
CA ILE A 111 -8.25 -23.35 1.08
C ILE A 111 -9.67 -23.08 1.57
N GLU A 112 -10.14 -23.72 2.64
CA GLU A 112 -11.46 -23.46 3.22
C GLU A 112 -11.62 -21.99 3.65
N MET A 113 -10.63 -21.41 4.31
CA MET A 113 -10.65 -20.01 4.71
C MET A 113 -10.61 -19.07 3.50
N LEU A 114 -9.82 -19.38 2.48
CA LEU A 114 -9.79 -18.60 1.25
C LEU A 114 -11.14 -18.64 0.50
N GLN A 115 -11.80 -19.82 0.46
CA GLN A 115 -13.13 -19.95 -0.11
C GLN A 115 -14.18 -19.20 0.72
N LEU A 116 -14.02 -19.13 2.04
CA LEU A 116 -14.88 -18.33 2.91
C LEU A 116 -14.71 -16.83 2.58
N ALA A 117 -13.47 -16.34 2.44
CA ALA A 117 -13.19 -14.97 1.99
C ALA A 117 -13.82 -14.69 0.61
N ASP A 118 -13.70 -15.63 -0.33
CA ASP A 118 -14.35 -15.56 -1.65
C ASP A 118 -15.88 -15.47 -1.54
N SER A 119 -16.50 -16.27 -0.70
CA SER A 119 -17.95 -16.25 -0.49
C SER A 119 -18.46 -14.93 0.09
N ARG A 120 -17.61 -14.27 0.88
CA ARG A 120 -17.85 -12.91 1.44
C ARG A 120 -17.54 -11.78 0.46
N GLY A 121 -17.08 -12.09 -0.75
CA GLY A 121 -16.89 -11.12 -1.80
C GLY A 121 -15.45 -10.64 -1.99
N LEU A 122 -14.43 -11.42 -1.63
CA LEU A 122 -13.02 -11.09 -1.87
C LEU A 122 -12.80 -10.60 -3.32
N TRP A 123 -12.22 -9.41 -3.46
CA TRP A 123 -11.98 -8.76 -4.75
C TRP A 123 -10.52 -8.29 -4.94
N GLN A 124 -9.70 -8.32 -3.92
CA GLN A 124 -8.33 -7.81 -3.87
C GLN A 124 -7.38 -8.69 -4.72
N GLN A 125 -7.53 -8.62 -6.04
CA GLN A 125 -6.79 -9.44 -7.00
C GLN A 125 -5.28 -9.33 -6.86
N ILE A 126 -4.78 -8.10 -6.67
CA ILE A 126 -3.36 -7.82 -6.61
C ILE A 126 -2.75 -8.50 -5.38
N MET A 127 -3.38 -8.32 -4.23
CA MET A 127 -2.95 -8.93 -2.98
C MET A 127 -2.98 -10.46 -3.08
N LEU A 128 -4.09 -11.04 -3.52
CA LEU A 128 -4.23 -12.49 -3.66
C LEU A 128 -3.13 -13.10 -4.55
N LYS A 129 -2.77 -12.44 -5.65
CA LYS A 129 -1.72 -12.94 -6.57
C LYS A 129 -0.31 -12.87 -5.98
N GLU A 130 -0.02 -11.80 -5.25
CA GLU A 130 1.35 -11.47 -4.82
C GLU A 130 1.64 -11.90 -3.38
N ASP A 131 0.64 -12.32 -2.62
CA ASP A 131 0.79 -12.75 -1.25
C ASP A 131 1.63 -14.04 -1.15
N ASP A 132 2.84 -13.91 -0.62
CA ASP A 132 3.76 -15.05 -0.46
C ASP A 132 3.30 -16.01 0.66
N GLU A 133 2.47 -15.55 1.60
CA GLU A 133 1.90 -16.43 2.64
C GLU A 133 1.05 -17.55 2.04
N LEU A 134 0.42 -17.30 0.89
CA LEU A 134 -0.38 -18.28 0.17
C LEU A 134 0.42 -19.20 -0.75
N ALA A 135 1.76 -19.10 -0.79
CA ALA A 135 2.61 -19.87 -1.71
C ALA A 135 2.32 -21.37 -1.67
N GLY A 136 2.05 -21.91 -0.47
CA GLY A 136 1.77 -23.35 -0.27
C GLY A 136 0.50 -23.88 -0.94
N ILE A 137 -0.44 -23.00 -1.36
CA ILE A 137 -1.72 -23.38 -1.97
C ILE A 137 -1.92 -22.80 -3.39
N LYS A 138 -1.03 -21.92 -3.88
CA LYS A 138 -1.18 -21.24 -5.20
C LYS A 138 -1.31 -22.21 -6.38
N ASP A 139 -0.77 -23.43 -6.27
CA ASP A 139 -0.83 -24.45 -7.32
C ASP A 139 -2.09 -25.30 -7.29
N SER A 140 -2.97 -25.16 -6.30
CA SER A 140 -4.23 -25.90 -6.22
C SER A 140 -5.29 -25.39 -7.21
N ASP A 141 -6.19 -26.25 -7.63
CA ASP A 141 -7.29 -25.89 -8.51
C ASP A 141 -8.31 -24.99 -7.80
N GLU A 142 -8.49 -25.18 -6.50
CA GLU A 142 -9.35 -24.37 -5.64
C GLU A 142 -8.86 -22.92 -5.54
N TYR A 143 -7.56 -22.70 -5.34
CA TYR A 143 -6.98 -21.36 -5.36
C TYR A 143 -7.19 -20.68 -6.72
N ARG A 144 -6.93 -21.42 -7.83
CA ARG A 144 -7.14 -20.89 -9.19
C ARG A 144 -8.59 -20.50 -9.42
N ALA A 145 -9.53 -21.32 -8.96
CA ALA A 145 -10.97 -21.04 -9.06
C ALA A 145 -11.36 -19.77 -8.28
N VAL A 146 -10.82 -19.56 -7.08
CA VAL A 146 -11.02 -18.33 -6.30
C VAL A 146 -10.40 -17.14 -7.03
N LEU A 147 -9.15 -17.25 -7.47
CA LEU A 147 -8.46 -16.17 -8.21
C LEU A 147 -9.24 -15.73 -9.45
N ASP A 148 -9.84 -16.65 -10.20
CA ASP A 148 -10.62 -16.32 -11.38
C ASP A 148 -11.93 -15.59 -11.05
N LYS A 149 -12.55 -15.88 -9.91
CA LYS A 149 -13.70 -15.09 -9.43
C LYS A 149 -13.28 -13.69 -8.98
N VAL A 150 -12.18 -13.60 -8.25
CA VAL A 150 -11.61 -12.33 -7.77
C VAL A 150 -11.23 -11.43 -8.96
N LYS A 151 -10.59 -11.97 -10.01
CA LYS A 151 -10.29 -11.24 -11.25
C LYS A 151 -11.55 -10.63 -11.91
N ARG A 152 -12.67 -11.32 -11.89
CA ARG A 152 -13.93 -10.82 -12.45
C ARG A 152 -14.55 -9.70 -11.60
N ARG A 153 -14.36 -9.72 -10.28
CA ARG A 153 -14.86 -8.68 -9.36
C ARG A 153 -14.01 -7.43 -9.36
N TYR A 154 -12.69 -7.58 -9.47
CA TYR A 154 -11.71 -6.50 -9.34
C TYR A 154 -12.05 -5.23 -10.13
N PRO A 155 -12.41 -5.26 -11.42
CA PRO A 155 -12.70 -4.03 -12.18
C PRO A 155 -13.88 -3.22 -11.64
N GLN A 156 -14.81 -3.84 -10.92
CA GLN A 156 -15.96 -3.14 -10.33
C GLN A 156 -15.54 -2.34 -9.08
N HIS A 157 -14.55 -2.82 -8.34
CA HIS A 157 -14.02 -2.19 -7.13
C HIS A 157 -12.86 -1.21 -7.43
N ALA A 158 -12.15 -1.39 -8.53
CA ALA A 158 -10.98 -0.60 -8.90
C ALA A 158 -11.29 0.58 -9.86
N LYS A 159 -12.53 1.08 -9.90
CA LYS A 159 -12.96 2.18 -10.80
C LYS A 159 -12.26 3.51 -10.51
N ASP A 160 -11.80 3.70 -9.31
CA ASP A 160 -11.10 4.88 -8.82
C ASP A 160 -9.56 4.77 -8.91
N ALA A 161 -9.02 3.64 -9.40
CA ALA A 161 -7.61 3.51 -9.75
C ALA A 161 -7.26 4.54 -10.85
N GLY A 162 -6.12 5.24 -10.67
CA GLY A 162 -5.71 6.32 -11.55
C GLY A 162 -6.55 7.60 -11.46
N THR A 163 -7.49 7.71 -10.53
CA THR A 163 -8.30 8.92 -10.35
C THR A 163 -7.44 10.10 -9.90
N ALA A 164 -7.66 11.25 -10.56
CA ALA A 164 -6.97 12.50 -10.26
C ALA A 164 -7.81 13.45 -9.43
N TYR A 165 -7.20 13.98 -8.38
CA TYR A 165 -7.68 15.03 -7.49
C TYR A 165 -6.93 16.34 -7.83
N ILE A 166 -7.66 17.35 -8.29
CA ILE A 166 -7.08 18.55 -8.88
C ILE A 166 -7.35 19.76 -7.99
N TYR A 167 -6.28 20.33 -7.45
CA TYR A 167 -6.30 21.52 -6.60
C TYR A 167 -5.80 22.70 -7.40
N ARG A 168 -6.63 23.73 -7.52
CA ARG A 168 -6.36 24.89 -8.37
C ARG A 168 -6.07 26.12 -7.53
N PRO A 169 -5.10 26.93 -7.94
CA PRO A 169 -4.93 28.27 -7.37
C PRO A 169 -6.18 29.12 -7.53
N GLN A 170 -6.34 30.10 -6.65
CA GLN A 170 -7.38 31.12 -6.81
C GLN A 170 -6.91 32.23 -7.77
N GLY A 171 -7.86 32.87 -8.44
CA GLY A 171 -7.57 34.01 -9.34
C GLY A 171 -7.37 33.64 -10.79
N ALA A 172 -6.87 34.59 -11.56
CA ALA A 172 -6.63 34.43 -13.00
C ALA A 172 -5.32 33.67 -13.25
N ALA A 173 -5.34 32.81 -14.27
CA ALA A 173 -4.12 32.13 -14.69
C ALA A 173 -3.08 33.13 -15.23
N PRO A 174 -1.79 32.89 -15.02
CA PRO A 174 -0.73 33.66 -15.66
C PRO A 174 -0.77 33.50 -17.19
N GLU A 175 -0.07 34.39 -17.89
CA GLU A 175 0.13 34.25 -19.32
C GLU A 175 0.77 32.88 -19.65
N GLY A 176 0.22 32.16 -20.59
CA GLY A 176 0.62 30.78 -20.93
C GLY A 176 0.00 29.67 -20.08
N GLY A 177 -0.82 30.02 -19.07
CA GLY A 177 -1.52 29.07 -18.21
C GLY A 177 -0.76 28.71 -16.92
N TRP A 178 -1.44 27.98 -16.04
CA TRP A 178 -0.88 27.54 -14.79
C TRP A 178 0.20 26.45 -14.96
N PRO A 179 1.39 26.58 -14.34
CA PRO A 179 2.27 25.44 -14.12
C PRO A 179 1.56 24.32 -13.37
N VAL A 180 2.03 23.09 -13.52
CA VAL A 180 1.41 21.92 -12.87
C VAL A 180 2.45 21.10 -12.12
N LEU A 181 2.14 20.79 -10.87
CA LEU A 181 2.84 19.78 -10.08
C LEU A 181 1.98 18.54 -9.99
N VAL A 182 2.48 17.40 -10.49
CA VAL A 182 1.77 16.12 -10.43
C VAL A 182 2.40 15.25 -9.35
N TRP A 183 1.58 14.87 -8.37
CA TRP A 183 1.96 14.02 -7.26
C TRP A 183 1.62 12.56 -7.51
N LEU A 184 2.63 11.69 -7.49
CA LEU A 184 2.52 10.25 -7.51
C LEU A 184 2.82 9.74 -6.09
N SER A 185 1.80 9.24 -5.43
CA SER A 185 1.88 8.78 -4.03
C SER A 185 2.70 7.50 -3.88
N GLY A 186 3.09 7.18 -2.64
CA GLY A 186 3.73 5.93 -2.29
C GLY A 186 2.75 4.74 -2.32
N TYR A 187 3.29 3.55 -2.10
CA TYR A 187 2.49 2.33 -1.94
C TYR A 187 1.50 2.48 -0.78
N GLY A 188 0.27 2.04 -1.00
CA GLY A 188 -0.74 1.96 0.06
C GLY A 188 -1.50 3.25 0.36
N THR A 189 -1.31 4.34 -0.43
CA THR A 189 -1.91 5.65 -0.16
C THR A 189 -2.91 6.07 -1.25
N GLU A 190 -3.77 7.03 -0.93
CA GLU A 190 -4.68 7.68 -1.88
C GLU A 190 -4.11 9.00 -2.42
N GLY A 191 -4.46 9.35 -3.65
CA GLY A 191 -4.14 10.66 -4.22
C GLY A 191 -4.85 11.83 -3.50
N SER A 192 -6.02 11.58 -2.91
CA SER A 192 -6.77 12.54 -2.10
C SER A 192 -6.04 12.97 -0.82
N ASP A 193 -5.21 12.10 -0.25
CA ASP A 193 -4.44 12.40 0.97
C ASP A 193 -3.47 13.58 0.77
N SER A 194 -3.15 13.91 -0.47
CA SER A 194 -2.28 15.02 -0.82
C SER A 194 -2.94 16.42 -0.74
N ALA A 195 -4.23 16.50 -0.44
CA ALA A 195 -4.98 17.78 -0.40
C ALA A 195 -4.32 18.83 0.50
N HIS A 196 -3.83 18.41 1.68
CA HIS A 196 -3.18 19.30 2.65
C HIS A 196 -1.83 19.85 2.16
N MET A 197 -1.17 19.16 1.21
CA MET A 197 0.12 19.59 0.63
C MET A 197 -0.06 20.61 -0.49
N ALA A 198 -1.19 20.57 -1.20
CA ALA A 198 -1.38 21.33 -2.43
C ALA A 198 -1.10 22.83 -2.28
N LYS A 199 -1.76 23.50 -1.34
CA LYS A 199 -1.58 24.93 -1.09
C LYS A 199 -0.18 25.28 -0.60
N LEU A 200 0.35 24.45 0.31
CA LEU A 200 1.67 24.65 0.89
C LEU A 200 2.78 24.55 -0.16
N LEU A 201 2.79 23.48 -0.94
CA LEU A 201 3.86 23.19 -1.88
C LEU A 201 3.86 24.12 -3.10
N THR A 202 2.69 24.51 -3.58
CA THR A 202 2.59 25.36 -4.77
C THR A 202 2.50 26.86 -4.46
N SER A 203 2.31 27.21 -3.19
CA SER A 203 2.06 28.62 -2.76
C SER A 203 0.96 29.28 -3.62
N GLU A 204 -0.05 28.51 -4.05
CA GLU A 204 -1.13 28.94 -4.95
C GLU A 204 -0.63 29.50 -6.31
N ARG A 205 0.55 29.08 -6.79
CA ARG A 205 1.15 29.52 -8.07
C ARG A 205 1.17 28.43 -9.13
N ALA A 206 0.72 27.23 -8.80
CA ALA A 206 0.62 26.10 -9.72
C ALA A 206 -0.60 25.23 -9.39
N ILE A 207 -1.15 24.57 -10.38
CA ILE A 207 -2.13 23.49 -10.18
C ILE A 207 -1.38 22.32 -9.55
N PHE A 208 -1.95 21.77 -8.48
CA PHE A 208 -1.48 20.51 -7.88
C PHE A 208 -2.44 19.38 -8.24
N ILE A 209 -1.91 18.25 -8.68
CA ILE A 209 -2.69 17.07 -9.04
C ILE A 209 -2.18 15.86 -8.26
N GLY A 210 -2.97 15.36 -7.31
CA GLY A 210 -2.73 14.06 -6.68
C GLY A 210 -3.42 12.95 -7.47
N ILE A 211 -2.75 11.83 -7.72
CA ILE A 211 -3.30 10.73 -8.51
C ILE A 211 -3.26 9.45 -7.68
N ASN A 212 -4.38 8.70 -7.64
CA ASN A 212 -4.38 7.34 -7.12
C ASN A 212 -3.46 6.47 -7.96
N GLY A 213 -2.75 5.54 -7.33
CA GLY A 213 -2.02 4.52 -8.06
C GLY A 213 -2.95 3.76 -9.02
N THR A 214 -2.38 3.20 -10.09
CA THR A 214 -3.15 2.55 -11.17
C THR A 214 -3.67 1.16 -10.80
N GLU A 215 -3.25 0.63 -9.66
CA GLU A 215 -3.71 -0.64 -9.09
C GLU A 215 -4.29 -0.42 -7.69
N LYS A 216 -5.53 -0.85 -7.48
CA LYS A 216 -6.21 -0.76 -6.19
C LYS A 216 -5.91 -1.99 -5.34
N LEU A 217 -5.47 -1.79 -4.11
CA LEU A 217 -5.14 -2.85 -3.16
C LEU A 217 -6.29 -3.12 -2.21
N ASN A 218 -6.89 -2.05 -1.66
CA ASN A 218 -7.96 -2.07 -0.67
C ASN A 218 -8.85 -0.85 -0.87
N GLU A 219 -9.88 -0.62 -0.04
CA GLU A 219 -10.85 0.48 -0.18
C GLU A 219 -10.20 1.86 -0.35
N HIS A 220 -9.16 2.14 0.43
CA HIS A 220 -8.43 3.41 0.46
C HIS A 220 -6.92 3.26 0.17
N SER A 221 -6.55 2.20 -0.56
CA SER A 221 -5.14 1.86 -0.74
C SER A 221 -4.84 1.52 -2.18
N PHE A 222 -3.86 2.21 -2.75
CA PHE A 222 -3.46 2.09 -4.14
C PHE A 222 -1.97 1.88 -4.26
N ARG A 223 -1.53 1.41 -5.42
CA ARG A 223 -0.13 1.35 -5.81
C ARG A 223 0.03 1.61 -7.30
N TRP A 224 1.24 1.83 -7.73
CA TRP A 224 1.62 1.83 -9.12
C TRP A 224 2.03 0.43 -9.57
N ALA A 225 1.91 0.12 -10.87
CA ALA A 225 2.34 -1.16 -11.40
C ALA A 225 3.84 -1.39 -11.15
N ARG A 226 4.23 -2.59 -10.69
CA ARG A 226 5.63 -2.86 -10.27
C ARG A 226 6.59 -3.09 -11.43
N THR A 227 6.10 -3.43 -12.61
CA THR A 227 6.91 -3.91 -13.73
C THR A 227 6.82 -3.03 -14.98
N GLU A 228 5.97 -2.01 -14.97
CA GLU A 228 5.78 -1.10 -16.10
C GLU A 228 5.38 0.31 -15.62
N THR A 229 5.49 1.32 -16.48
CA THR A 229 5.17 2.72 -16.16
C THR A 229 4.21 3.36 -17.17
N GLU A 230 3.77 2.61 -18.16
CA GLU A 230 2.87 3.12 -19.20
C GLU A 230 1.51 3.49 -18.62
N SER A 231 0.95 2.66 -17.73
CA SER A 231 -0.28 2.96 -17.02
C SER A 231 -0.20 4.24 -16.19
N SER A 232 0.94 4.49 -15.54
CA SER A 232 1.20 5.72 -14.78
C SER A 232 1.27 6.93 -15.71
N HIS A 233 1.95 6.81 -16.86
CA HIS A 233 2.02 7.87 -17.85
C HIS A 233 0.62 8.24 -18.35
N GLN A 234 -0.18 7.24 -18.71
CA GLN A 234 -1.56 7.44 -19.16
C GLN A 234 -2.42 8.12 -18.08
N ALA A 235 -2.28 7.73 -16.81
CA ALA A 235 -2.98 8.37 -15.69
C ALA A 235 -2.59 9.85 -15.56
N VAL A 236 -1.30 10.19 -15.67
CA VAL A 236 -0.81 11.57 -15.65
C VAL A 236 -1.38 12.37 -16.84
N GLN A 237 -1.32 11.84 -18.07
CA GLN A 237 -1.85 12.52 -19.25
C GLN A 237 -3.37 12.77 -19.15
N GLN A 238 -4.12 11.78 -18.63
CA GLN A 238 -5.58 11.94 -18.40
C GLN A 238 -5.85 13.00 -17.32
N ALA A 239 -5.05 13.05 -16.26
CA ALA A 239 -5.16 14.03 -15.19
C ALA A 239 -4.89 15.46 -15.71
N LEU A 240 -3.85 15.64 -16.53
CA LEU A 240 -3.54 16.91 -17.19
C LEU A 240 -4.66 17.34 -18.14
N ALA A 241 -5.20 16.42 -18.94
CA ALA A 241 -6.34 16.70 -19.81
C ALA A 241 -7.60 17.09 -19.01
N LYS A 242 -7.84 16.43 -17.86
CA LYS A 242 -8.95 16.78 -16.93
C LYS A 242 -8.75 18.18 -16.33
N ALA A 243 -7.51 18.53 -15.93
CA ALA A 243 -7.20 19.85 -15.41
C ALA A 243 -7.43 20.95 -16.45
N ALA A 244 -7.00 20.71 -17.67
CA ALA A 244 -7.09 21.66 -18.80
C ALA A 244 -8.54 21.97 -19.23
N LYS A 245 -9.52 21.12 -18.92
CA LYS A 245 -10.95 21.39 -19.23
C LYS A 245 -11.49 22.62 -18.46
N ASN A 246 -10.99 22.88 -17.28
CA ASN A 246 -11.54 23.90 -16.37
C ASN A 246 -10.56 25.01 -16.00
N SER A 247 -9.31 24.95 -16.49
CA SER A 247 -8.28 25.96 -16.20
C SER A 247 -7.21 25.94 -17.29
N PRO A 248 -6.69 27.09 -17.71
CA PRO A 248 -5.54 27.13 -18.61
C PRO A 248 -4.32 26.43 -17.97
N VAL A 249 -3.82 25.37 -18.59
CA VAL A 249 -2.64 24.62 -18.15
C VAL A 249 -1.46 24.96 -19.04
N ASN A 250 -0.32 25.28 -18.44
CA ASN A 250 0.94 25.41 -19.17
C ASN A 250 1.59 24.04 -19.34
N LYS A 251 1.37 23.45 -20.53
CA LYS A 251 1.91 22.12 -20.85
C LYS A 251 3.44 22.07 -20.92
N GLN A 252 4.11 23.24 -21.02
CA GLN A 252 5.58 23.34 -21.01
C GLN A 252 6.14 23.52 -19.59
N LYS A 253 5.28 23.62 -18.57
CA LYS A 253 5.67 23.74 -17.15
C LYS A 253 4.94 22.69 -16.31
N VAL A 254 5.18 21.42 -16.61
CA VAL A 254 4.69 20.28 -15.83
C VAL A 254 5.87 19.61 -15.15
N ALA A 255 5.84 19.49 -13.83
CA ALA A 255 6.82 18.74 -13.05
C ALA A 255 6.15 17.57 -12.32
N LEU A 256 6.93 16.54 -12.09
CA LEU A 256 6.53 15.39 -11.31
C LEU A 256 7.03 15.52 -9.86
N MET A 257 6.28 15.03 -8.92
CA MET A 257 6.70 14.81 -7.55
C MET A 257 6.26 13.42 -7.13
N GLY A 258 7.12 12.66 -6.48
CA GLY A 258 6.74 11.34 -6.02
C GLY A 258 7.47 10.94 -4.75
N PHE A 259 6.84 10.03 -3.99
CA PHE A 259 7.41 9.41 -2.80
C PHE A 259 7.48 7.90 -2.99
N SER A 260 8.58 7.28 -2.55
CA SER A 260 8.74 5.82 -2.58
C SER A 260 8.50 5.25 -4.00
N GLN A 261 7.51 4.40 -4.19
CA GLN A 261 7.12 3.88 -5.50
C GLN A 261 6.76 4.99 -6.50
N GLY A 262 6.07 6.04 -6.04
CA GLY A 262 5.75 7.20 -6.88
C GLY A 262 6.98 7.99 -7.32
N ALA A 263 8.05 8.03 -6.51
CA ALA A 263 9.31 8.67 -6.90
C ALA A 263 9.98 7.90 -8.04
N LEU A 264 10.01 6.56 -7.98
CA LEU A 264 10.54 5.75 -9.08
C LEU A 264 9.72 5.89 -10.36
N HIS A 265 8.38 5.87 -10.25
CA HIS A 265 7.52 6.13 -11.40
C HIS A 265 7.80 7.52 -11.98
N SER A 266 7.93 8.56 -11.14
CA SER A 266 8.29 9.92 -11.59
C SER A 266 9.63 9.95 -12.31
N ALA A 267 10.66 9.24 -11.80
CA ALA A 267 11.96 9.14 -12.44
C ALA A 267 11.88 8.44 -13.81
N HIS A 268 11.16 7.32 -13.90
CA HIS A 268 10.93 6.62 -15.17
C HIS A 268 10.18 7.47 -16.19
N LEU A 269 9.11 8.16 -15.76
CA LEU A 269 8.33 9.02 -16.64
C LEU A 269 9.17 10.18 -17.18
N LEU A 270 9.96 10.84 -16.32
CA LEU A 270 10.88 11.90 -16.74
C LEU A 270 11.91 11.41 -17.76
N ALA A 271 12.46 10.21 -17.56
CA ALA A 271 13.44 9.64 -18.46
C ALA A 271 12.85 9.20 -19.81
N LYS A 272 11.66 8.57 -19.80
CA LYS A 272 11.00 8.06 -21.01
C LYS A 272 10.28 9.15 -21.83
N HIS A 273 9.74 10.16 -21.15
CA HIS A 273 8.95 11.25 -21.75
C HIS A 273 9.52 12.64 -21.38
N PRO A 274 10.80 12.89 -21.72
CA PRO A 274 11.47 14.12 -21.27
C PRO A 274 10.85 15.41 -21.81
N ASN A 275 10.13 15.34 -22.92
CA ASN A 275 9.47 16.50 -23.52
C ASN A 275 8.17 16.90 -22.79
N ASP A 276 7.60 16.00 -21.98
CA ASP A 276 6.36 16.26 -21.27
C ASP A 276 6.59 16.90 -19.90
N TYR A 277 7.82 16.82 -19.35
CA TYR A 277 8.11 17.27 -18.01
C TYR A 277 9.37 18.15 -17.95
N VAL A 278 9.32 19.23 -17.17
CA VAL A 278 10.46 20.15 -16.95
C VAL A 278 11.40 19.64 -15.87
N GLY A 279 10.93 18.79 -14.96
CA GLY A 279 11.74 18.28 -13.88
C GLY A 279 10.96 17.37 -12.93
N ALA A 280 11.61 16.97 -11.85
CA ALA A 280 10.99 16.12 -10.82
C ALA A 280 11.55 16.39 -9.42
N LEU A 281 10.70 16.25 -8.41
CA LEU A 281 11.04 16.11 -6.99
C LEU A 281 10.86 14.65 -6.59
N LEU A 282 11.96 13.96 -6.38
CA LEU A 282 12.01 12.51 -6.08
C LEU A 282 12.32 12.34 -4.60
N LEU A 283 11.39 11.73 -3.86
CA LEU A 283 11.46 11.56 -2.43
C LEU A 283 11.57 10.08 -2.07
N SER A 284 12.69 9.67 -1.47
CA SER A 284 12.89 8.32 -0.92
C SER A 284 12.45 7.23 -1.89
N ALA A 285 13.11 7.09 -3.02
CA ALA A 285 12.69 6.19 -4.10
C ALA A 285 12.68 4.71 -3.67
N GLY A 286 11.65 3.96 -4.06
CA GLY A 286 11.53 2.55 -3.69
C GLY A 286 10.41 1.78 -4.41
N GLY A 287 10.34 0.47 -4.19
CA GLY A 287 9.16 -0.34 -4.50
C GLY A 287 8.90 -0.73 -5.95
N MET A 288 9.84 -0.52 -6.87
CA MET A 288 9.75 -0.95 -8.26
C MET A 288 10.83 -1.98 -8.62
N GLN A 289 10.52 -2.88 -9.54
CA GLN A 289 11.43 -3.98 -9.93
C GLN A 289 12.12 -3.76 -11.28
N THR A 290 11.82 -2.65 -11.99
CA THR A 290 12.38 -2.40 -13.32
C THR A 290 13.44 -1.31 -13.30
N GLU A 291 14.53 -1.54 -14.02
CA GLU A 291 15.53 -0.51 -14.30
C GLU A 291 14.99 0.55 -15.27
N ILE A 292 15.54 1.77 -15.19
CA ILE A 292 15.26 2.81 -16.18
C ILE A 292 15.93 2.45 -17.50
N LYS A 293 15.15 1.91 -18.43
CA LYS A 293 15.62 1.55 -19.79
C LYS A 293 15.48 2.74 -20.74
N ALA A 294 16.09 3.86 -20.41
CA ALA A 294 16.12 5.06 -21.24
C ALA A 294 17.43 5.80 -21.00
N SER A 295 17.82 6.67 -21.93
CA SER A 295 18.95 7.58 -21.70
C SER A 295 18.53 8.66 -20.72
N ALA A 296 19.48 9.14 -19.91
CA ALA A 296 19.23 10.27 -19.05
C ALA A 296 18.86 11.51 -19.88
N PRO A 297 17.76 12.20 -19.58
CA PRO A 297 17.40 13.43 -20.23
C PRO A 297 18.40 14.55 -19.86
N ALA A 298 18.48 15.60 -20.65
CA ALA A 298 19.26 16.78 -20.33
C ALA A 298 18.38 18.02 -20.19
N GLY A 299 18.89 19.05 -19.49
CA GLY A 299 18.20 20.32 -19.33
C GLY A 299 17.04 20.31 -18.32
N LYS A 300 16.97 19.28 -17.43
CA LYS A 300 15.94 19.14 -16.42
C LYS A 300 16.36 19.70 -15.07
N ARG A 301 15.37 20.04 -14.24
CA ARG A 301 15.56 20.44 -12.84
C ARG A 301 15.09 19.33 -11.93
N LEU A 302 15.98 18.83 -11.10
CA LEU A 302 15.64 17.72 -10.19
C LEU A 302 16.07 18.04 -8.77
N VAL A 303 15.23 17.57 -7.84
CA VAL A 303 15.61 17.44 -6.44
C VAL A 303 15.44 15.97 -6.07
N ILE A 304 16.45 15.35 -5.49
CA ILE A 304 16.41 14.02 -4.90
C ILE A 304 16.61 14.18 -3.40
N SER A 305 15.63 13.75 -2.61
CA SER A 305 15.66 13.83 -1.14
C SER A 305 15.33 12.47 -0.56
N TYR A 306 16.14 12.02 0.41
CA TYR A 306 15.98 10.71 1.05
C TYR A 306 16.54 10.73 2.46
N GLY A 307 16.07 9.78 3.29
CA GLY A 307 16.56 9.60 4.65
C GLY A 307 17.88 8.82 4.69
N GLU A 308 18.88 9.31 5.43
CA GLU A 308 20.18 8.62 5.56
C GLU A 308 20.11 7.31 6.34
N GLN A 309 19.00 7.05 7.02
CA GLN A 309 18.74 5.83 7.81
C GLN A 309 17.75 4.87 7.11
N GLU A 310 17.52 5.05 5.81
CA GLU A 310 16.71 4.11 5.04
C GLU A 310 17.38 2.74 4.89
N HIS A 311 16.59 1.76 4.50
CA HIS A 311 17.13 0.46 4.16
C HIS A 311 18.17 0.58 3.03
N SER A 312 19.25 -0.20 3.10
CA SER A 312 20.39 -0.11 2.19
C SER A 312 20.01 -0.23 0.70
N SER A 313 18.97 -1.01 0.37
CA SER A 313 18.46 -1.14 -1.00
C SER A 313 17.87 0.16 -1.53
N ASN A 314 17.13 0.93 -0.71
CA ASN A 314 16.56 2.21 -1.11
C ASN A 314 17.66 3.28 -1.25
N LEU A 315 18.62 3.32 -0.31
CA LEU A 315 19.78 4.21 -0.42
C LEU A 315 20.58 3.95 -1.71
N ALA A 316 20.80 2.66 -2.05
CA ALA A 316 21.48 2.31 -3.29
C ALA A 316 20.71 2.80 -4.53
N LEU A 317 19.39 2.73 -4.48
CA LEU A 317 18.51 3.20 -5.55
C LEU A 317 18.55 4.72 -5.70
N ASP A 318 18.46 5.47 -4.60
CA ASP A 318 18.58 6.94 -4.62
C ASP A 318 19.93 7.37 -5.19
N LYS A 319 21.02 6.69 -4.82
CA LYS A 319 22.36 6.92 -5.38
C LYS A 319 22.45 6.58 -6.89
N GLN A 320 21.77 5.55 -7.36
CA GLN A 320 21.68 5.25 -8.79
C GLN A 320 20.93 6.37 -9.53
N LEU A 321 19.84 6.89 -8.98
CA LEU A 321 19.11 8.03 -9.56
C LEU A 321 19.94 9.30 -9.58
N GLU A 322 20.74 9.60 -8.53
CA GLU A 322 21.69 10.71 -8.52
C GLU A 322 22.69 10.59 -9.69
N GLN A 323 23.29 9.42 -9.84
CA GLN A 323 24.26 9.17 -10.91
C GLN A 323 23.60 9.24 -12.30
N PHE A 324 22.40 8.70 -12.45
CA PHE A 324 21.66 8.68 -13.70
C PHE A 324 21.28 10.10 -14.16
N PHE A 325 20.78 10.95 -13.27
CA PHE A 325 20.30 12.29 -13.62
C PHE A 325 21.36 13.37 -13.51
N SER A 326 22.53 13.12 -12.95
CA SER A 326 23.59 14.11 -12.80
C SER A 326 24.08 14.72 -14.13
N PRO A 327 24.27 13.96 -15.23
CA PRO A 327 24.78 14.53 -16.48
C PRO A 327 23.74 15.44 -17.14
N GLY A 328 24.14 16.69 -17.42
CA GLY A 328 23.36 17.62 -18.24
C GLY A 328 22.10 18.20 -17.60
N ASN A 329 21.89 18.00 -16.29
CA ASN A 329 20.74 18.50 -15.55
C ASN A 329 21.15 19.41 -14.39
N GLN A 330 20.20 20.21 -13.90
CA GLN A 330 20.36 20.95 -12.65
C GLN A 330 19.82 20.07 -11.51
N LEU A 331 20.71 19.29 -10.88
CA LEU A 331 20.38 18.37 -9.81
C LEU A 331 20.74 18.93 -8.45
N GLN A 332 19.81 18.91 -7.51
CA GLN A 332 20.05 19.11 -6.09
C GLN A 332 19.80 17.80 -5.33
N VAL A 333 20.78 17.40 -4.53
CA VAL A 333 20.66 16.23 -3.64
C VAL A 333 20.49 16.74 -2.22
N LYS A 334 19.45 16.29 -1.54
CA LYS A 334 18.98 16.77 -0.23
C LYS A 334 18.74 15.61 0.73
N PRO A 335 19.80 14.93 1.21
CA PRO A 335 19.63 13.92 2.24
C PRO A 335 19.15 14.56 3.55
N HIS A 336 18.43 13.81 4.36
CA HIS A 336 17.97 14.24 5.69
C HIS A 336 18.17 13.15 6.72
N GLN A 337 18.20 13.52 7.99
CA GLN A 337 18.23 12.55 9.08
C GLN A 337 16.86 11.85 9.16
N GLY A 338 16.86 10.54 9.20
CA GLY A 338 15.65 9.72 9.29
C GLY A 338 15.64 8.53 8.34
N GLY A 339 14.55 7.77 8.37
CA GLY A 339 14.32 6.60 7.53
C GLY A 339 13.50 6.94 6.28
N HIS A 340 12.66 6.00 5.86
CA HIS A 340 11.82 6.09 4.67
C HIS A 340 10.58 6.98 4.91
N PHE A 341 10.81 8.27 5.12
CA PHE A 341 9.79 9.28 5.42
C PHE A 341 10.14 10.62 4.73
N PHE A 342 9.23 11.57 4.77
CA PHE A 342 9.55 12.96 4.45
C PHE A 342 10.54 13.53 5.47
N ASP A 343 11.36 14.51 5.03
CA ASP A 343 12.15 15.32 5.96
C ASP A 343 11.22 15.94 7.02
N ASP A 344 11.60 15.90 8.30
CA ASP A 344 10.80 16.49 9.39
C ASP A 344 10.46 17.97 9.14
N ALA A 345 11.34 18.68 8.45
CA ALA A 345 11.13 20.06 8.06
C ALA A 345 10.55 20.23 6.64
N TRP A 346 9.87 19.20 6.09
CA TRP A 346 9.36 19.19 4.72
C TRP A 346 8.45 20.40 4.40
N GLN A 347 7.64 20.84 5.35
CA GLN A 347 6.73 21.98 5.17
C GLN A 347 7.48 23.29 4.87
N GLN A 348 8.70 23.40 5.36
CA GLN A 348 9.56 24.59 5.17
C GLN A 348 10.45 24.44 3.93
N LYS A 349 10.94 23.25 3.64
CA LYS A 349 11.94 22.98 2.59
C LYS A 349 11.32 22.66 1.24
N TYR A 350 10.25 21.86 1.19
CA TYR A 350 9.71 21.35 -0.07
C TYR A 350 9.07 22.43 -0.95
N PRO A 351 8.46 23.52 -0.42
CA PRO A 351 8.03 24.62 -1.27
C PRO A 351 9.18 25.21 -2.12
N ASP A 352 10.39 25.34 -1.56
CA ASP A 352 11.56 25.81 -2.30
C ASP A 352 12.02 24.80 -3.35
N TYR A 353 11.94 23.50 -3.05
CA TYR A 353 12.24 22.45 -4.02
C TYR A 353 11.25 22.46 -5.18
N VAL A 354 9.97 22.65 -4.90
CA VAL A 354 8.91 22.77 -5.95
C VAL A 354 9.14 24.05 -6.77
N ASN A 355 9.45 25.19 -6.13
CA ASN A 355 9.80 26.43 -6.82
C ASN A 355 10.98 26.23 -7.78
N PHE A 356 12.03 25.51 -7.34
CA PHE A 356 13.18 25.20 -8.17
C PHE A 356 12.82 24.32 -9.37
N VAL A 357 12.03 23.24 -9.15
CA VAL A 357 11.69 22.28 -10.22
C VAL A 357 10.77 22.88 -11.27
N LEU A 358 9.81 23.73 -10.86
CA LEU A 358 8.81 24.37 -11.71
C LEU A 358 9.22 25.78 -12.20
N GLU A 359 10.34 26.30 -11.74
CA GLU A 359 10.73 27.71 -12.00
C GLU A 359 9.61 28.71 -11.65
N LEU A 360 9.08 28.59 -10.45
CA LEU A 360 8.11 29.53 -9.92
C LEU A 360 8.86 30.71 -9.30
N ASN A 361 8.91 31.84 -10.03
CA ASN A 361 9.51 33.10 -9.58
C ASN A 361 8.58 33.88 -8.66
#